data_310f6977e633dc2ae92fa25cd242eb96
#
_entry.id   310f6977e633dc2ae92fa25cd242eb96
#
_cell.length_a   1.000
_cell.length_b   1.000
_cell.length_c   1.000
_cell.angle_alpha   90.00
_cell.angle_beta   90.00
_cell.angle_gamma   90.00
#
_symmetry.space_group_name_H-M   'P 1'
#
loop_
_entity.id
_entity.type
_entity.pdbx_description
1 polymer ?
#
loop_
_entity_poly.entity_id
_entity_poly.type
_entity_poly.pdbx_seq_one_letter_code
_entity_poly.pdbx_strand_id
1 'polypeptide(L)'
;MKRRVRLCMKDLFHQDVVEMIERETRKYQIWSIEDPSDPDFDEAYQILWDCFGPHGEMERKEAIHAFLRDDPFTPEPSGTFMRYFLLVARGPDGRLRGVRDGTVLINPAYSPDLCVIYLAHIFMMPEARGTVLSYWLRIAPVELAMQYLADLHAMGKITLPAPSAPGKYFGMNLDLAAEVEYFTPEERLSWQRILFYGRGGFDAINPRHFPYRQPDFRDPELIRATGNQPAPFMVLVRRMGRERQAQLPIDEARALMRLLYDDFADHVAPHLLENSLQLVLDRLEERAKRKSFVELLPLPTGARDLHRLKPLFRYNVFNKYYPNTPDVRGYLNSGIRERVLANPRYLDEELARIARELEARPPFVYGSRDRNATWEGTPITPGSEPPPPTDGADAGGADAAEITRDVPAPSSSMVPR
;
A
#
# COMPACT_ATOMS: atom_id res chain seq x y z
N MET A 1 10.14 24.02 -0.40
CA MET A 1 10.55 23.99 -1.85
C MET A 1 9.93 22.75 -2.49
N LYS A 2 9.25 22.87 -3.61
CA LYS A 2 8.64 21.71 -4.30
C LYS A 2 9.69 20.99 -5.13
N ARG A 3 9.78 19.68 -4.99
CA ARG A 3 10.64 18.84 -5.81
C ARG A 3 9.81 18.11 -6.85
N ARG A 4 10.04 18.37 -8.13
CA ARG A 4 9.39 17.63 -9.20
C ARG A 4 9.93 16.20 -9.23
N VAL A 5 9.03 15.23 -9.10
CA VAL A 5 9.36 13.82 -9.25
C VAL A 5 9.35 13.48 -10.74
N ARG A 6 10.49 13.10 -11.27
CA ARG A 6 10.64 12.62 -12.65
C ARG A 6 10.74 11.12 -12.63
N LEU A 7 10.19 10.48 -13.64
CA LEU A 7 10.33 9.05 -13.81
C LEU A 7 11.68 8.75 -14.46
N CYS A 8 12.67 8.40 -13.66
CA CYS A 8 13.97 7.93 -14.15
C CYS A 8 14.06 6.41 -14.27
N MET A 9 12.92 5.73 -14.32
CA MET A 9 12.80 4.29 -14.14
C MET A 9 13.08 3.48 -15.41
N LYS A 10 14.00 3.96 -16.25
CA LYS A 10 14.38 3.24 -17.49
C LYS A 10 14.87 1.82 -17.23
N ASP A 11 15.43 1.58 -16.04
CA ASP A 11 15.99 0.29 -15.66
C ASP A 11 15.01 -0.60 -14.88
N LEU A 12 13.85 -0.05 -14.43
CA LEU A 12 12.87 -0.76 -13.59
C LEU A 12 11.71 -1.37 -14.39
N PHE A 13 11.48 -0.88 -15.59
CA PHE A 13 10.38 -1.29 -16.46
C PHE A 13 10.85 -1.44 -17.89
N HIS A 14 10.13 -2.28 -18.63
CA HIS A 14 10.33 -2.33 -20.06
C HIS A 14 10.16 -0.94 -20.67
N GLN A 15 11.00 -0.56 -21.61
CA GLN A 15 11.06 0.79 -22.17
C GLN A 15 9.70 1.27 -22.69
N ASP A 16 8.91 0.38 -23.32
CA ASP A 16 7.58 0.71 -23.82
C ASP A 16 6.59 1.10 -22.70
N VAL A 17 6.73 0.49 -21.51
CA VAL A 17 5.91 0.83 -20.34
C VAL A 17 6.32 2.20 -19.80
N VAL A 18 7.61 2.48 -19.78
CA VAL A 18 8.15 3.80 -19.35
C VAL A 18 7.66 4.88 -20.30
N GLU A 19 7.80 4.68 -21.62
CA GLU A 19 7.34 5.62 -22.64
C GLU A 19 5.84 5.88 -22.58
N MET A 20 5.05 4.80 -22.38
CA MET A 20 3.62 4.93 -22.17
C MET A 20 3.29 5.76 -20.93
N ILE A 21 3.92 5.47 -19.80
CA ILE A 21 3.70 6.21 -18.56
C ILE A 21 4.11 7.66 -18.75
N GLU A 22 5.29 7.93 -19.30
CA GLU A 22 5.77 9.29 -19.58
C GLU A 22 4.81 10.06 -20.47
N ARG A 23 4.33 9.44 -21.55
CA ARG A 23 3.37 10.07 -22.47
C ARG A 23 2.07 10.44 -21.77
N GLU A 24 1.48 9.48 -21.04
CA GLU A 24 0.18 9.67 -20.40
C GLU A 24 0.25 10.57 -19.16
N THR A 25 1.42 10.62 -18.50
CA THR A 25 1.60 11.46 -17.31
C THR A 25 2.11 12.85 -17.62
N ARG A 26 2.52 13.17 -18.87
CA ARG A 26 2.97 14.53 -19.26
C ARG A 26 1.96 15.63 -18.94
N LYS A 27 0.67 15.30 -18.95
CA LYS A 27 -0.42 16.20 -18.57
C LYS A 27 -0.52 16.48 -17.07
N TYR A 28 0.13 15.66 -16.23
CA TYR A 28 0.14 15.83 -14.79
C TYR A 28 1.45 16.45 -14.32
N GLN A 29 1.33 17.22 -13.26
CA GLN A 29 2.47 17.73 -12.52
C GLN A 29 2.54 16.99 -11.20
N ILE A 30 3.63 16.29 -10.94
CA ILE A 30 3.84 15.48 -9.74
C ILE A 30 5.04 16.02 -8.99
N TRP A 31 4.82 16.37 -7.73
CA TRP A 31 5.87 16.87 -6.83
C TRP A 31 5.83 16.16 -5.49
N SER A 32 6.99 16.17 -4.84
CA SER A 32 7.10 15.91 -3.42
C SER A 32 6.99 17.24 -2.68
N ILE A 33 6.13 17.29 -1.67
CA ILE A 33 6.08 18.38 -0.69
C ILE A 33 7.23 18.14 0.29
N GLU A 34 8.15 19.10 0.39
CA GLU A 34 9.35 18.99 1.22
C GLU A 34 9.28 19.88 2.47
N ASP A 35 8.22 20.65 2.64
CA ASP A 35 8.05 21.58 3.75
C ASP A 35 6.57 21.83 4.02
N PRO A 36 6.11 21.82 5.30
CA PRO A 36 4.72 22.04 5.64
C PRO A 36 4.19 23.44 5.31
N SER A 37 5.07 24.41 5.00
CA SER A 37 4.66 25.74 4.49
C SER A 37 4.32 25.75 3.00
N ASP A 38 4.48 24.61 2.31
CA ASP A 38 4.07 24.50 0.90
C ASP A 38 2.56 24.71 0.75
N PRO A 39 2.12 25.58 -0.20
CA PRO A 39 0.71 25.89 -0.37
C PRO A 39 -0.17 24.69 -0.72
N ASP A 40 0.41 23.58 -1.21
CA ASP A 40 -0.33 22.36 -1.52
C ASP A 40 -0.49 21.44 -0.29
N PHE A 41 0.23 21.71 0.81
CA PHE A 41 0.23 20.83 1.98
C PHE A 41 -1.16 20.68 2.60
N ASP A 42 -1.82 21.80 2.89
CA ASP A 42 -3.11 21.79 3.58
C ASP A 42 -4.20 21.06 2.78
N GLU A 43 -4.24 21.25 1.45
CA GLU A 43 -5.17 20.55 0.58
C GLU A 43 -4.86 19.03 0.53
N ALA A 44 -3.59 18.68 0.40
CA ALA A 44 -3.17 17.29 0.35
C ALA A 44 -3.45 16.55 1.66
N TYR A 45 -3.08 17.15 2.79
CA TYR A 45 -3.36 16.61 4.12
C TYR A 45 -4.86 16.42 4.35
N GLN A 46 -5.67 17.45 4.08
CA GLN A 46 -7.10 17.39 4.33
C GLN A 46 -7.79 16.26 3.55
N ILE A 47 -7.37 16.03 2.30
CA ILE A 47 -7.92 14.94 1.47
C ILE A 47 -7.59 13.56 2.07
N LEU A 48 -6.36 13.36 2.55
CA LEU A 48 -5.99 12.11 3.21
C LEU A 48 -6.71 11.98 4.55
N TRP A 49 -6.75 13.04 5.35
CA TRP A 49 -7.43 13.06 6.63
C TRP A 49 -8.91 12.72 6.53
N ASP A 50 -9.63 13.29 5.55
CA ASP A 50 -11.07 13.01 5.35
C ASP A 50 -11.33 11.51 5.05
N CYS A 51 -10.33 10.82 4.47
CA CYS A 51 -10.45 9.41 4.13
C CYS A 51 -10.00 8.47 5.24
N PHE A 52 -8.93 8.80 5.96
CA PHE A 52 -8.24 7.89 6.86
C PHE A 52 -8.28 8.33 8.32
N GLY A 53 -8.27 9.64 8.59
CA GLY A 53 -8.27 10.20 9.94
C GLY A 53 -9.46 9.77 10.82
N PRO A 54 -10.72 9.79 10.33
CA PRO A 54 -11.88 9.34 11.10
C PRO A 54 -11.83 7.89 11.53
N HIS A 55 -11.02 7.08 10.87
CA HIS A 55 -10.83 5.66 11.18
C HIS A 55 -9.62 5.40 12.09
N GLY A 56 -8.88 6.45 12.51
CA GLY A 56 -7.64 6.29 13.27
C GLY A 56 -6.55 5.57 12.47
N GLU A 57 -6.53 5.79 11.16
CA GLU A 57 -5.57 5.18 10.23
C GLU A 57 -4.53 6.18 9.72
N MET A 58 -4.59 7.42 10.16
CA MET A 58 -3.68 8.48 9.75
C MET A 58 -3.26 9.34 10.94
N GLU A 59 -2.03 9.79 10.92
CA GLU A 59 -1.43 10.67 11.91
C GLU A 59 -2.03 12.07 11.84
N ARG A 60 -1.97 12.77 12.97
CA ARG A 60 -2.41 14.15 13.06
C ARG A 60 -1.49 15.08 12.27
N LYS A 61 -2.03 16.23 11.90
CA LYS A 61 -1.34 17.24 11.09
C LYS A 61 0.01 17.66 11.69
N GLU A 62 0.08 17.77 13.01
CA GLU A 62 1.28 18.14 13.75
C GLU A 62 2.40 17.11 13.59
N ALA A 63 2.04 15.81 13.57
CA ALA A 63 3.01 14.74 13.33
C ALA A 63 3.55 14.80 11.88
N ILE A 64 2.66 14.95 10.89
CA ILE A 64 3.09 15.11 9.49
C ILE A 64 3.98 16.36 9.30
N HIS A 65 3.68 17.45 10.04
CA HIS A 65 4.55 18.63 10.05
C HIS A 65 5.94 18.33 10.62
N ALA A 66 6.01 17.52 11.68
CA ALA A 66 7.29 17.11 12.25
C ALA A 66 8.09 16.29 11.22
N PHE A 67 7.49 15.27 10.62
CA PHE A 67 8.15 14.43 9.59
C PHE A 67 8.71 15.21 8.41
N LEU A 68 8.00 16.24 7.94
CA LEU A 68 8.48 17.09 6.86
C LEU A 68 9.61 18.05 7.27
N ARG A 69 9.81 18.26 8.59
CA ARG A 69 10.87 19.12 9.13
C ARG A 69 12.09 18.36 9.62
N ASP A 70 11.91 17.07 9.90
CA ASP A 70 13.00 16.24 10.39
C ASP A 70 14.10 16.11 9.34
N ASP A 71 15.35 16.12 9.81
CA ASP A 71 16.51 15.93 8.94
C ASP A 71 16.63 14.46 8.54
N PRO A 72 16.31 14.08 7.29
CA PRO A 72 16.33 12.69 6.88
C PRO A 72 17.75 12.09 6.85
N PHE A 73 18.79 12.89 7.01
CA PHE A 73 20.18 12.45 7.01
C PHE A 73 20.72 12.19 8.43
N THR A 74 19.94 12.46 9.44
CA THR A 74 20.23 12.08 10.84
C THR A 74 19.41 10.82 11.18
N PRO A 75 20.04 9.70 11.59
CA PRO A 75 19.33 8.48 11.92
C PRO A 75 18.57 8.65 13.23
N GLU A 76 17.43 7.96 13.33
CA GLU A 76 16.67 7.80 14.55
C GLU A 76 17.46 7.07 15.65
N PRO A 77 17.02 7.09 16.91
CA PRO A 77 17.70 6.36 18.01
C PRO A 77 17.90 4.86 17.74
N SER A 78 17.05 4.24 16.93
CA SER A 78 17.19 2.86 16.44
C SER A 78 18.34 2.66 15.45
N GLY A 79 18.91 3.74 14.92
CA GLY A 79 19.86 3.73 13.80
C GLY A 79 19.20 3.73 12.42
N THR A 80 17.87 3.85 12.35
CA THR A 80 17.11 3.89 11.11
C THR A 80 17.16 5.28 10.48
N PHE A 81 17.56 5.36 9.22
CA PHE A 81 17.39 6.54 8.39
C PHE A 81 15.98 6.53 7.80
N MET A 82 15.25 7.62 8.01
CA MET A 82 13.86 7.77 7.55
C MET A 82 13.71 9.02 6.70
N ARG A 83 12.96 8.89 5.62
CA ARG A 83 12.56 10.01 4.80
C ARG A 83 11.09 9.92 4.47
N TYR A 84 10.28 10.73 5.15
CA TYR A 84 8.87 10.87 4.81
C TYR A 84 8.73 11.58 3.44
N PHE A 85 7.70 11.21 2.69
CA PHE A 85 7.33 11.86 1.44
C PHE A 85 5.82 12.07 1.37
N LEU A 86 5.43 13.24 0.87
CA LEU A 86 4.05 13.57 0.54
C LEU A 86 3.99 13.99 -0.94
N LEU A 87 3.49 13.10 -1.78
CA LEU A 87 3.38 13.31 -3.22
C LEU A 87 2.01 13.88 -3.58
N VAL A 88 2.01 14.92 -4.40
CA VAL A 88 0.81 15.50 -4.99
C VAL A 88 0.87 15.45 -6.51
N ALA A 89 -0.27 15.14 -7.12
CA ALA A 89 -0.43 15.15 -8.57
C ALA A 89 -1.53 16.13 -8.97
N ARG A 90 -1.17 17.12 -9.80
CA ARG A 90 -2.14 18.10 -10.35
C ARG A 90 -2.35 17.90 -11.83
N GLY A 91 -3.59 18.08 -12.25
CA GLY A 91 -3.98 18.07 -13.67
C GLY A 91 -3.58 19.38 -14.39
N PRO A 92 -3.81 19.46 -15.71
CA PRO A 92 -3.50 20.64 -16.52
C PRO A 92 -4.34 21.88 -16.12
N ASP A 93 -5.46 21.67 -15.46
CA ASP A 93 -6.33 22.71 -14.90
C ASP A 93 -5.90 23.19 -13.50
N GLY A 94 -4.73 22.71 -13.02
CA GLY A 94 -4.20 23.03 -11.69
C GLY A 94 -4.88 22.28 -10.53
N ARG A 95 -5.97 21.53 -10.78
CA ARG A 95 -6.69 20.83 -9.72
C ARG A 95 -5.92 19.58 -9.29
N LEU A 96 -5.99 19.28 -8.01
CA LEU A 96 -5.41 18.06 -7.46
C LEU A 96 -6.13 16.82 -8.02
N ARG A 97 -5.37 15.81 -8.41
CA ARG A 97 -5.84 14.54 -9.01
C ARG A 97 -5.50 13.33 -8.17
N GLY A 98 -4.51 13.43 -7.32
CA GLY A 98 -4.12 12.35 -6.44
C GLY A 98 -3.09 12.81 -5.42
N VAL A 99 -3.08 12.11 -4.30
CA VAL A 99 -2.14 12.30 -3.19
C VAL A 99 -1.62 10.93 -2.77
N ARG A 100 -0.36 10.88 -2.39
CA ARG A 100 0.24 9.71 -1.77
C ARG A 100 1.28 10.12 -0.76
N ASP A 101 1.33 9.42 0.37
CA ASP A 101 2.40 9.55 1.35
C ASP A 101 3.03 8.20 1.72
N GLY A 102 4.06 8.28 2.51
CA GLY A 102 4.81 7.15 3.03
C GLY A 102 6.23 7.53 3.42
N THR A 103 7.02 6.51 3.74
CA THR A 103 8.38 6.69 4.26
C THR A 103 9.37 5.76 3.57
N VAL A 104 10.56 6.26 3.28
CA VAL A 104 11.72 5.45 2.87
C VAL A 104 12.53 5.12 4.11
N LEU A 105 12.75 3.83 4.37
CA LEU A 105 13.31 3.28 5.59
C LEU A 105 14.56 2.46 5.30
N ILE A 106 15.66 2.74 6.00
CA ILE A 106 16.94 2.07 5.84
C ILE A 106 17.62 1.94 7.19
N ASN A 107 17.97 0.72 7.59
CA ASN A 107 18.81 0.50 8.76
C ASN A 107 19.88 -0.57 8.45
N PRO A 108 21.13 -0.16 8.22
CA PRO A 108 22.22 -1.09 7.90
C PRO A 108 22.49 -2.14 8.99
N ALA A 109 22.10 -1.88 10.25
CA ALA A 109 22.24 -2.83 11.34
C ALA A 109 21.19 -3.95 11.28
N TYR A 110 20.01 -3.69 10.70
CA TYR A 110 18.98 -4.73 10.51
C TYR A 110 19.24 -5.55 9.23
N SER A 111 19.61 -4.85 8.16
CA SER A 111 20.02 -5.46 6.90
C SER A 111 20.89 -4.47 6.11
N PRO A 112 22.13 -4.84 5.74
CA PRO A 112 23.04 -3.93 5.06
C PRO A 112 22.64 -3.61 3.62
N ASP A 113 21.71 -4.36 3.05
CA ASP A 113 21.31 -4.24 1.65
C ASP A 113 19.77 -4.14 1.45
N LEU A 114 19.01 -3.79 2.48
CA LEU A 114 17.56 -3.62 2.39
C LEU A 114 17.18 -2.14 2.50
N CYS A 115 16.35 -1.69 1.56
CA CYS A 115 15.64 -0.43 1.62
C CYS A 115 14.14 -0.73 1.50
N VAL A 116 13.36 -0.34 2.51
CA VAL A 116 11.91 -0.47 2.51
C VAL A 116 11.28 0.87 2.15
N ILE A 117 10.34 0.85 1.22
CA ILE A 117 9.53 1.98 0.82
C ILE A 117 8.12 1.71 1.34
N TYR A 118 7.82 2.24 2.51
CA TYR A 118 6.50 2.09 3.11
C TYR A 118 5.51 3.03 2.44
N LEU A 119 4.41 2.45 1.97
CA LEU A 119 3.35 3.12 1.23
C LEU A 119 2.13 3.26 2.13
N ALA A 120 2.07 4.33 2.91
CA ALA A 120 1.01 4.53 3.91
C ALA A 120 -0.35 4.77 3.24
N HIS A 121 -0.60 5.94 2.69
CA HIS A 121 -1.90 6.30 2.15
C HIS A 121 -1.81 6.61 0.65
N ILE A 122 -2.90 6.39 -0.07
CA ILE A 122 -3.10 6.85 -1.44
C ILE A 122 -4.55 7.23 -1.66
N PHE A 123 -4.75 8.42 -2.18
CA PHE A 123 -6.06 8.87 -2.64
C PHE A 123 -6.00 9.34 -4.09
N MET A 124 -7.02 8.93 -4.86
CA MET A 124 -7.21 9.35 -6.24
C MET A 124 -8.57 10.01 -6.37
N MET A 125 -8.59 11.21 -6.93
CA MET A 125 -9.87 11.86 -7.28
C MET A 125 -10.65 10.96 -8.24
N PRO A 126 -12.00 10.94 -8.15
CA PRO A 126 -12.83 10.04 -8.96
C PRO A 126 -12.52 10.06 -10.45
N GLU A 127 -12.31 11.25 -11.01
CA GLU A 127 -12.00 11.47 -12.42
C GLU A 127 -10.60 11.00 -12.86
N ALA A 128 -9.70 10.79 -11.89
CA ALA A 128 -8.36 10.28 -12.15
C ALA A 128 -8.23 8.77 -11.89
N ARG A 129 -9.28 8.14 -11.35
CA ARG A 129 -9.29 6.70 -11.10
C ARG A 129 -9.28 5.94 -12.42
N GLY A 130 -8.60 4.82 -12.43
CA GLY A 130 -8.48 4.01 -13.65
C GLY A 130 -7.53 4.58 -14.69
N THR A 131 -6.84 5.67 -14.41
CA THR A 131 -5.82 6.23 -15.30
C THR A 131 -4.42 5.74 -14.94
N VAL A 132 -3.45 6.00 -15.80
CA VAL A 132 -2.04 5.69 -15.57
C VAL A 132 -1.46 6.44 -14.36
N LEU A 133 -2.11 7.53 -13.92
CA LEU A 133 -1.69 8.27 -12.72
C LEU A 133 -1.67 7.40 -11.46
N SER A 134 -2.65 6.50 -11.32
CA SER A 134 -2.67 5.55 -10.18
C SER A 134 -1.47 4.62 -10.17
N TYR A 135 -1.00 4.25 -11.34
CA TYR A 135 0.22 3.47 -11.49
C TYR A 135 1.46 4.31 -11.16
N TRP A 136 1.49 5.54 -11.65
CA TRP A 136 2.58 6.48 -11.40
C TRP A 136 2.78 6.77 -9.91
N LEU A 137 1.70 7.07 -9.18
CA LEU A 137 1.77 7.32 -7.73
C LEU A 137 2.20 6.08 -6.93
N ARG A 138 2.10 4.86 -7.48
CA ARG A 138 2.64 3.66 -6.82
C ARG A 138 4.14 3.53 -6.95
N ILE A 139 4.73 4.04 -8.02
CA ILE A 139 6.14 3.84 -8.34
C ILE A 139 6.99 5.10 -8.15
N ALA A 140 6.38 6.28 -8.13
CA ALA A 140 7.09 7.53 -7.83
C ALA A 140 7.91 7.49 -6.52
N PRO A 141 7.47 6.83 -5.44
CA PRO A 141 8.28 6.65 -4.24
C PRO A 141 9.60 5.93 -4.46
N VAL A 142 9.69 5.05 -5.45
CA VAL A 142 10.96 4.36 -5.79
C VAL A 142 12.02 5.36 -6.26
N GLU A 143 11.61 6.35 -7.05
CA GLU A 143 12.51 7.42 -7.51
C GLU A 143 13.06 8.24 -6.34
N LEU A 144 12.19 8.57 -5.37
CA LEU A 144 12.60 9.26 -4.16
C LEU A 144 13.57 8.42 -3.31
N ALA A 145 13.30 7.13 -3.19
CA ALA A 145 14.16 6.21 -2.46
C ALA A 145 15.54 6.08 -3.11
N MET A 146 15.60 5.92 -4.43
CA MET A 146 16.87 5.84 -5.16
C MET A 146 17.71 7.09 -4.99
N GLN A 147 17.08 8.26 -5.02
CA GLN A 147 17.76 9.52 -4.80
C GLN A 147 18.24 9.67 -3.35
N TYR A 148 17.40 9.28 -2.38
CA TYR A 148 17.76 9.32 -0.97
C TYR A 148 18.94 8.36 -0.66
N LEU A 149 18.95 7.17 -1.24
CA LEU A 149 20.09 6.24 -1.15
C LEU A 149 21.38 6.87 -1.70
N ALA A 150 21.30 7.52 -2.86
CA ALA A 150 22.45 8.18 -3.47
C ALA A 150 22.97 9.33 -2.60
N ASP A 151 22.07 10.13 -2.03
CA ASP A 151 22.42 11.26 -1.14
C ASP A 151 23.08 10.74 0.16
N LEU A 152 22.50 9.72 0.83
CA LEU A 152 23.08 9.08 2.02
C LEU A 152 24.47 8.50 1.75
N HIS A 153 24.64 7.83 0.60
CA HIS A 153 25.94 7.30 0.20
C HIS A 153 26.96 8.39 -0.06
N ALA A 154 26.59 9.44 -0.79
CA ALA A 154 27.47 10.58 -1.07
C ALA A 154 27.91 11.30 0.21
N MET A 155 27.07 11.32 1.23
CA MET A 155 27.39 11.85 2.57
C MET A 155 28.20 10.87 3.45
N GLY A 156 28.48 9.64 2.97
CA GLY A 156 29.17 8.61 3.74
C GLY A 156 28.36 8.02 4.91
N LYS A 157 27.02 8.21 4.91
CA LYS A 157 26.11 7.72 5.95
C LYS A 157 25.84 6.24 5.81
N ILE A 158 25.77 5.75 4.58
CA ILE A 158 25.62 4.32 4.26
C ILE A 158 26.65 3.88 3.22
N THR A 159 26.91 2.60 3.19
CA THR A 159 27.70 1.98 2.12
C THR A 159 26.78 1.23 1.17
N LEU A 160 26.76 1.60 -0.10
CA LEU A 160 26.00 0.85 -1.09
C LEU A 160 26.81 -0.39 -1.52
N PRO A 161 26.23 -1.60 -1.42
CA PRO A 161 26.87 -2.80 -1.93
C PRO A 161 27.10 -2.69 -3.46
N ALA A 162 28.14 -3.34 -3.96
CA ALA A 162 28.32 -3.43 -5.40
C ALA A 162 27.13 -4.12 -6.06
N PRO A 163 26.62 -3.66 -7.23
CA PRO A 163 25.56 -4.33 -7.95
C PRO A 163 25.97 -5.78 -8.27
N SER A 164 25.42 -6.75 -7.55
CA SER A 164 25.88 -8.14 -7.59
C SER A 164 24.91 -9.10 -8.27
N ALA A 165 23.68 -8.66 -8.55
CA ALA A 165 22.66 -9.51 -9.15
C ALA A 165 21.55 -8.69 -9.84
N PRO A 166 20.86 -9.28 -10.82
CA PRO A 166 19.62 -8.70 -11.37
C PRO A 166 18.62 -8.42 -10.24
N GLY A 167 17.94 -7.28 -10.29
CA GLY A 167 16.95 -6.88 -9.29
C GLY A 167 17.50 -6.13 -8.08
N LYS A 168 18.79 -5.88 -8.01
CA LYS A 168 19.40 -5.01 -7.01
C LYS A 168 19.71 -3.64 -7.59
N TYR A 169 19.11 -2.61 -7.00
CA TYR A 169 19.35 -1.21 -7.35
C TYR A 169 20.40 -0.62 -6.44
N PHE A 170 21.47 -0.06 -7.02
CA PHE A 170 22.66 0.34 -6.25
C PHE A 170 23.17 -0.75 -5.29
N GLY A 171 23.01 -2.02 -5.68
CA GLY A 171 23.33 -3.16 -4.80
C GLY A 171 22.27 -3.43 -3.71
N MET A 172 21.25 -2.59 -3.57
CA MET A 172 20.19 -2.72 -2.56
C MET A 172 19.01 -3.56 -3.04
N ASN A 173 18.39 -4.26 -2.11
CA ASN A 173 17.06 -4.84 -2.27
C ASN A 173 16.04 -3.72 -1.99
N LEU A 174 15.21 -3.38 -2.96
CA LEU A 174 14.13 -2.41 -2.78
C LEU A 174 12.80 -3.16 -2.59
N ASP A 175 12.19 -3.00 -1.43
CA ASP A 175 10.90 -3.58 -1.10
C ASP A 175 9.86 -2.47 -0.90
N LEU A 176 8.84 -2.43 -1.77
CA LEU A 176 7.66 -1.63 -1.49
C LEU A 176 6.79 -2.41 -0.51
N ALA A 177 6.43 -1.80 0.60
CA ALA A 177 5.55 -2.37 1.61
C ALA A 177 4.27 -1.54 1.74
N ALA A 178 3.14 -2.18 1.98
CA ALA A 178 1.86 -1.53 2.24
C ALA A 178 1.03 -2.38 3.20
N GLU A 179 0.16 -1.74 3.93
CA GLU A 179 -0.81 -2.38 4.83
C GLU A 179 -2.19 -2.36 4.19
N VAL A 180 -2.89 -3.49 4.27
CA VAL A 180 -4.25 -3.59 3.74
C VAL A 180 -5.08 -4.50 4.65
N GLU A 181 -6.36 -4.16 4.83
CA GLU A 181 -7.30 -5.01 5.56
C GLU A 181 -7.48 -6.35 4.88
N TYR A 182 -7.77 -7.36 5.68
CA TYR A 182 -8.11 -8.69 5.18
C TYR A 182 -9.38 -8.68 4.34
N PHE A 183 -9.45 -9.58 3.37
CA PHE A 183 -10.56 -9.71 2.46
C PHE A 183 -11.90 -9.92 3.18
N THR A 184 -12.85 -9.05 2.87
CA THR A 184 -14.24 -9.09 3.33
C THR A 184 -15.15 -9.00 2.11
N PRO A 185 -15.93 -10.06 1.77
CA PRO A 185 -16.69 -10.10 0.52
C PRO A 185 -17.73 -8.99 0.37
N GLU A 186 -18.35 -8.57 1.47
CA GLU A 186 -19.40 -7.53 1.51
C GLU A 186 -18.81 -6.12 1.36
N GLU A 187 -17.55 -5.95 1.77
CA GLU A 187 -16.86 -4.68 1.69
C GLU A 187 -16.17 -4.52 0.34
N ARG A 188 -16.83 -3.84 -0.56
CA ARG A 188 -16.30 -3.65 -1.92
C ARG A 188 -14.89 -3.07 -1.95
N LEU A 189 -14.59 -2.12 -1.09
CA LEU A 189 -13.28 -1.48 -1.03
C LEU A 189 -12.18 -2.45 -0.61
N SER A 190 -12.47 -3.41 0.28
CA SER A 190 -11.53 -4.43 0.73
C SER A 190 -10.95 -5.23 -0.45
N TRP A 191 -11.82 -5.87 -1.27
CA TRP A 191 -11.31 -6.65 -2.40
C TRP A 191 -10.81 -5.79 -3.57
N GLN A 192 -11.32 -4.55 -3.74
CA GLN A 192 -10.79 -3.63 -4.75
C GLN A 192 -9.36 -3.19 -4.43
N ARG A 193 -9.04 -2.90 -3.16
CA ARG A 193 -7.67 -2.59 -2.73
C ARG A 193 -6.73 -3.77 -2.98
N ILE A 194 -7.15 -4.98 -2.61
CA ILE A 194 -6.35 -6.20 -2.86
C ILE A 194 -6.06 -6.38 -4.35
N LEU A 195 -7.07 -6.23 -5.22
CA LEU A 195 -6.88 -6.26 -6.68
C LEU A 195 -5.97 -5.15 -7.18
N PHE A 196 -6.08 -3.94 -6.61
CA PHE A 196 -5.23 -2.81 -6.98
C PHE A 196 -3.76 -3.13 -6.71
N TYR A 197 -3.43 -3.68 -5.55
CA TYR A 197 -2.07 -4.07 -5.21
C TYR A 197 -1.62 -5.31 -6.00
N GLY A 198 -2.49 -6.30 -6.20
CA GLY A 198 -2.20 -7.48 -7.03
C GLY A 198 -1.79 -7.10 -8.46
N ARG A 199 -2.53 -6.20 -9.10
CA ARG A 199 -2.17 -5.61 -10.40
C ARG A 199 -0.87 -4.81 -10.35
N GLY A 200 -0.49 -4.31 -9.19
CA GLY A 200 0.80 -3.67 -8.93
C GLY A 200 1.96 -4.62 -8.73
N GLY A 201 1.74 -5.93 -8.78
CA GLY A 201 2.79 -6.94 -8.57
C GLY A 201 3.14 -7.20 -7.10
N PHE A 202 2.25 -6.84 -6.17
CA PHE A 202 2.40 -7.14 -4.75
C PHE A 202 1.92 -8.54 -4.41
N ASP A 203 2.53 -9.12 -3.38
CA ASP A 203 2.10 -10.33 -2.69
C ASP A 203 1.80 -10.02 -1.23
N ALA A 204 0.91 -10.80 -0.61
CA ALA A 204 0.72 -10.73 0.83
C ALA A 204 1.74 -11.63 1.55
N ILE A 205 2.38 -11.13 2.60
CA ILE A 205 3.15 -11.98 3.50
C ILE A 205 2.15 -12.89 4.22
N ASN A 206 2.45 -14.20 4.27
CA ASN A 206 1.52 -15.17 4.84
C ASN A 206 1.23 -14.84 6.33
N PRO A 207 0.00 -14.48 6.70
CA PRO A 207 -0.35 -14.04 8.07
C PRO A 207 -0.16 -15.14 9.12
N ARG A 208 -0.09 -16.40 8.70
CA ARG A 208 0.23 -17.53 9.61
C ARG A 208 1.59 -17.38 10.27
N HIS A 209 2.54 -16.80 9.55
CA HIS A 209 3.93 -16.66 9.98
C HIS A 209 4.33 -15.21 10.21
N PHE A 210 3.43 -14.28 9.87
CA PHE A 210 3.64 -12.87 9.97
C PHE A 210 2.34 -12.20 10.49
N PRO A 211 1.98 -12.41 11.78
CA PRO A 211 0.74 -11.91 12.36
C PRO A 211 0.84 -10.41 12.69
N TYR A 212 0.90 -9.60 11.65
CA TYR A 212 1.06 -8.16 11.74
C TYR A 212 -0.18 -7.47 12.30
N ARG A 213 0.03 -6.43 13.10
CA ARG A 213 -0.99 -5.52 13.61
C ARG A 213 -0.54 -4.08 13.41
N GLN A 214 -1.35 -3.30 12.72
CA GLN A 214 -1.16 -1.87 12.67
C GLN A 214 -1.31 -1.30 14.08
N PRO A 215 -0.43 -0.39 14.53
CA PRO A 215 -0.59 0.30 15.79
C PRO A 215 -1.92 1.05 15.89
N ASP A 216 -2.32 1.33 17.12
CA ASP A 216 -3.54 2.09 17.40
C ASP A 216 -3.20 3.59 17.36
N PHE A 217 -3.54 4.27 16.28
CA PHE A 217 -3.31 5.71 16.10
C PHE A 217 -4.41 6.61 16.65
N ARG A 218 -5.38 6.05 17.39
CA ARG A 218 -6.41 6.84 18.04
C ARG A 218 -5.80 7.80 19.07
N ASP A 219 -6.61 8.76 19.51
CA ASP A 219 -6.20 9.69 20.55
C ASP A 219 -5.64 8.97 21.78
N PRO A 220 -4.49 9.37 22.34
CA PRO A 220 -3.91 8.73 23.52
C PRO A 220 -4.83 8.71 24.74
N GLU A 221 -5.73 9.70 24.89
CA GLU A 221 -6.73 9.69 25.97
C GLU A 221 -7.82 8.65 25.72
N LEU A 222 -8.24 8.50 24.47
CA LEU A 222 -9.17 7.46 24.09
C LEU A 222 -8.56 6.06 24.29
N ILE A 223 -7.29 5.87 23.90
CA ILE A 223 -6.57 4.61 24.17
C ILE A 223 -6.49 4.33 25.66
N ARG A 224 -6.19 5.32 26.49
CA ARG A 224 -6.18 5.17 27.97
C ARG A 224 -7.54 4.78 28.52
N ALA A 225 -8.61 5.35 27.99
CA ALA A 225 -9.99 5.08 28.44
C ALA A 225 -10.54 3.73 27.96
N THR A 226 -10.18 3.28 26.75
CA THR A 226 -10.80 2.10 26.09
C THR A 226 -9.84 0.93 25.91
N GLY A 227 -8.57 1.07 26.25
CA GLY A 227 -7.51 0.12 25.99
C GLY A 227 -6.93 0.24 24.58
N ASN A 228 -5.72 -0.29 24.42
CA ASN A 228 -5.02 -0.39 23.13
C ASN A 228 -5.72 -1.41 22.22
N GLN A 229 -6.00 -1.03 20.99
CA GLN A 229 -6.72 -1.85 20.02
C GLN A 229 -5.98 -1.89 18.67
N PRO A 230 -4.79 -2.51 18.63
CA PRO A 230 -4.02 -2.62 17.38
C PRO A 230 -4.80 -3.46 16.35
N ALA A 231 -4.93 -2.95 15.15
CA ALA A 231 -5.72 -3.57 14.10
C ALA A 231 -4.92 -4.63 13.32
N PRO A 232 -5.40 -5.89 13.21
CA PRO A 232 -4.77 -6.89 12.35
C PRO A 232 -4.94 -6.50 10.89
N PHE A 233 -3.79 -6.27 10.21
CA PHE A 233 -3.70 -6.05 8.77
C PHE A 233 -2.80 -7.09 8.14
N MET A 234 -2.88 -7.23 6.83
CA MET A 234 -1.86 -7.93 6.07
C MET A 234 -0.82 -6.94 5.55
N VAL A 235 0.44 -7.33 5.65
CA VAL A 235 1.52 -6.61 4.98
C VAL A 235 1.66 -7.15 3.57
N LEU A 236 1.56 -6.27 2.61
CA LEU A 236 1.78 -6.53 1.21
C LEU A 236 3.19 -6.07 0.84
N VAL A 237 3.90 -6.87 0.06
CA VAL A 237 5.24 -6.51 -0.42
C VAL A 237 5.34 -6.68 -1.92
N ARG A 238 6.04 -5.73 -2.56
CA ARG A 238 6.57 -5.90 -3.91
C ARG A 238 8.08 -5.81 -3.84
N ARG A 239 8.75 -6.93 -4.04
CA ARG A 239 10.19 -7.05 -4.02
C ARG A 239 10.74 -6.75 -5.40
N MET A 240 11.16 -5.50 -5.61
CA MET A 240 11.57 -5.00 -6.91
C MET A 240 12.67 -5.87 -7.54
N GLY A 241 12.38 -6.38 -8.76
CA GLY A 241 13.26 -7.32 -9.47
C GLY A 241 13.33 -8.73 -8.92
N ARG A 242 12.53 -9.02 -7.90
CA ARG A 242 12.43 -10.33 -7.25
C ARG A 242 10.99 -10.82 -7.15
N GLU A 243 10.08 -10.24 -7.95
CA GLU A 243 8.63 -10.49 -7.90
C GLU A 243 8.26 -11.96 -8.18
N ARG A 244 9.15 -12.73 -8.84
CA ARG A 244 8.95 -14.17 -9.07
C ARG A 244 9.27 -15.05 -7.87
N GLN A 245 9.97 -14.52 -6.88
CA GLN A 245 10.36 -15.28 -5.71
C GLN A 245 9.20 -15.35 -4.73
N ALA A 246 8.53 -16.49 -4.65
CA ALA A 246 7.39 -16.72 -3.75
C ALA A 246 7.78 -16.90 -2.26
N GLN A 247 9.04 -16.62 -1.92
CA GLN A 247 9.61 -16.83 -0.60
C GLN A 247 10.34 -15.57 -0.15
N LEU A 248 9.98 -15.08 1.02
CA LEU A 248 10.63 -13.97 1.70
C LEU A 248 11.61 -14.58 2.75
N PRO A 249 12.93 -14.35 2.66
CA PRO A 249 13.88 -14.79 3.67
C PRO A 249 13.48 -14.29 5.07
N ILE A 250 13.69 -15.10 6.10
CA ILE A 250 13.28 -14.72 7.47
C ILE A 250 14.03 -13.48 7.96
N ASP A 251 15.33 -13.36 7.63
CA ASP A 251 16.09 -12.18 8.05
C ASP A 251 15.60 -10.90 7.36
N GLU A 252 15.21 -10.98 6.09
CA GLU A 252 14.58 -9.88 5.36
C GLU A 252 13.20 -9.55 5.97
N ALA A 253 12.40 -10.57 6.34
CA ALA A 253 11.11 -10.37 7.01
C ALA A 253 11.26 -9.71 8.39
N ARG A 254 12.30 -10.07 9.17
CA ARG A 254 12.62 -9.43 10.44
C ARG A 254 13.02 -7.96 10.26
N ALA A 255 13.91 -7.70 9.30
CA ALA A 255 14.36 -6.35 9.01
C ALA A 255 13.20 -5.47 8.53
N LEU A 256 12.38 -5.98 7.60
CA LEU A 256 11.16 -5.31 7.15
C LEU A 256 10.25 -4.95 8.34
N MET A 257 10.01 -5.91 9.24
CA MET A 257 9.12 -5.67 10.38
C MET A 257 9.65 -4.60 11.32
N ARG A 258 10.94 -4.66 11.65
CA ARG A 258 11.57 -3.65 12.51
C ARG A 258 11.51 -2.27 11.89
N LEU A 259 11.83 -2.16 10.58
CA LEU A 259 11.75 -0.89 9.85
C LEU A 259 10.35 -0.29 9.87
N LEU A 260 9.29 -1.10 9.65
CA LEU A 260 7.91 -0.61 9.73
C LEU A 260 7.55 -0.12 11.14
N TYR A 261 8.05 -0.79 12.20
CA TYR A 261 7.75 -0.37 13.57
C TYR A 261 8.62 0.82 14.02
N ASP A 262 9.80 0.99 13.44
CA ASP A 262 10.59 2.21 13.66
C ASP A 262 9.87 3.44 13.11
N ASP A 263 9.18 3.31 11.95
CA ASP A 263 8.36 4.39 11.37
C ASP A 263 7.23 4.86 12.30
N PHE A 264 6.70 3.95 13.13
CA PHE A 264 5.64 4.27 14.08
C PHE A 264 6.16 4.76 15.45
N ALA A 265 7.45 4.59 15.72
CA ALA A 265 8.00 4.82 17.05
C ALA A 265 7.93 6.29 17.50
N ASP A 266 7.87 7.22 16.54
CA ASP A 266 7.82 8.66 16.85
C ASP A 266 6.44 9.14 17.29
N HIS A 267 5.38 8.35 17.04
CA HIS A 267 4.00 8.79 17.34
C HIS A 267 3.22 7.81 18.20
N VAL A 268 3.73 6.62 18.40
CA VAL A 268 3.08 5.59 19.23
C VAL A 268 3.98 5.27 20.42
N ALA A 269 3.43 5.32 21.63
CA ALA A 269 4.20 5.03 22.82
C ALA A 269 4.85 3.64 22.73
N PRO A 270 6.15 3.48 23.07
CA PRO A 270 6.91 2.25 22.86
C PRO A 270 6.23 0.99 23.39
N HIS A 271 5.64 1.05 24.60
CA HIS A 271 4.96 -0.09 25.21
C HIS A 271 3.71 -0.58 24.42
N LEU A 272 3.15 0.26 23.53
CA LEU A 272 2.03 -0.11 22.65
C LEU A 272 2.52 -0.84 21.40
N LEU A 273 3.75 -0.55 20.97
CA LEU A 273 4.38 -1.18 19.81
C LEU A 273 5.04 -2.52 20.16
N GLU A 274 5.73 -2.60 21.29
CA GLU A 274 6.56 -3.75 21.67
C GLU A 274 5.83 -5.09 21.61
N ASN A 275 4.61 -5.16 22.15
CA ASN A 275 3.83 -6.40 22.16
C ASN A 275 3.48 -6.89 20.75
N SER A 276 3.17 -5.97 19.83
CA SER A 276 2.81 -6.31 18.45
C SER A 276 4.05 -6.71 17.64
N LEU A 277 5.15 -5.99 17.81
CA LEU A 277 6.44 -6.32 17.21
C LEU A 277 6.93 -7.69 17.69
N GLN A 278 6.94 -7.92 19.02
CA GLN A 278 7.41 -9.16 19.61
C GLN A 278 6.60 -10.37 19.11
N LEU A 279 5.28 -10.23 18.98
CA LEU A 279 4.43 -11.29 18.43
C LEU A 279 4.88 -11.75 17.05
N VAL A 280 5.25 -10.83 16.16
CA VAL A 280 5.73 -11.16 14.82
C VAL A 280 7.12 -11.77 14.88
N LEU A 281 8.02 -11.20 15.67
CA LEU A 281 9.38 -11.71 15.82
C LEU A 281 9.41 -13.13 16.38
N ASP A 282 8.59 -13.43 17.38
CA ASP A 282 8.46 -14.79 17.94
C ASP A 282 7.96 -15.79 16.90
N ARG A 283 7.01 -15.39 16.06
CA ARG A 283 6.52 -16.24 14.97
C ARG A 283 7.57 -16.49 13.89
N LEU A 284 8.37 -15.51 13.58
CA LEU A 284 9.50 -15.66 12.66
C LEU A 284 10.57 -16.57 13.24
N GLU A 285 10.86 -16.47 14.56
CA GLU A 285 11.77 -17.38 15.26
C GLU A 285 11.28 -18.84 15.24
N GLU A 286 10.00 -19.07 15.55
CA GLU A 286 9.40 -20.40 15.44
C GLU A 286 9.49 -20.94 14.01
N ARG A 287 9.28 -20.07 13.02
CA ARG A 287 9.38 -20.44 11.60
C ARG A 287 10.83 -20.79 11.23
N ALA A 288 11.80 -20.01 11.70
CA ALA A 288 13.23 -20.20 11.44
C ALA A 288 13.74 -21.58 11.86
N LYS A 289 13.20 -22.17 12.92
CA LYS A 289 13.52 -23.53 13.35
C LYS A 289 13.19 -24.62 12.31
N ARG A 290 12.35 -24.31 11.33
CA ARG A 290 11.85 -25.27 10.34
C ARG A 290 12.16 -24.89 8.90
N LYS A 291 12.18 -23.61 8.58
CA LYS A 291 12.42 -23.06 7.23
C LYS A 291 13.08 -21.69 7.32
N SER A 292 13.94 -21.39 6.37
CA SER A 292 14.64 -20.09 6.27
C SER A 292 13.82 -18.98 5.62
N PHE A 293 12.51 -19.20 5.36
CA PHE A 293 11.65 -18.26 4.64
C PHE A 293 10.19 -18.28 5.12
N VAL A 294 9.49 -17.20 4.84
CA VAL A 294 8.03 -17.07 4.90
C VAL A 294 7.48 -17.12 3.48
N GLU A 295 6.36 -17.80 3.29
CA GLU A 295 5.67 -17.86 2.01
C GLU A 295 5.01 -16.51 1.69
N LEU A 296 5.11 -16.10 0.43
CA LEU A 296 4.33 -15.01 -0.14
C LEU A 296 3.10 -15.56 -0.83
N LEU A 297 1.94 -14.97 -0.53
CA LEU A 297 0.67 -15.33 -1.12
C LEU A 297 0.38 -14.39 -2.29
N PRO A 298 0.30 -14.90 -3.53
CA PRO A 298 0.04 -14.06 -4.68
C PRO A 298 -1.36 -13.47 -4.61
N LEU A 299 -1.47 -12.15 -4.83
CA LEU A 299 -2.74 -11.46 -4.88
C LEU A 299 -3.44 -11.66 -6.23
N PRO A 300 -4.79 -11.61 -6.27
CA PRO A 300 -5.52 -11.67 -7.52
C PRO A 300 -5.32 -10.40 -8.34
N THR A 301 -5.30 -10.55 -9.67
CA THR A 301 -5.19 -9.46 -10.63
C THR A 301 -6.49 -9.22 -11.40
N GLY A 302 -7.41 -10.17 -11.38
CA GLY A 302 -8.68 -10.13 -12.10
C GLY A 302 -9.65 -11.24 -11.68
N ALA A 303 -10.72 -11.39 -12.46
CA ALA A 303 -11.79 -12.35 -12.17
C ALA A 303 -11.32 -13.82 -12.15
N ARG A 304 -10.31 -14.15 -12.98
CA ARG A 304 -9.85 -15.53 -13.15
C ARG A 304 -9.10 -16.11 -11.96
N ASP A 305 -8.50 -15.26 -11.13
CA ASP A 305 -7.64 -15.65 -10.02
C ASP A 305 -8.16 -15.21 -8.63
N LEU A 306 -9.46 -14.90 -8.53
CA LEU A 306 -10.11 -14.52 -7.27
C LEU A 306 -10.04 -15.59 -6.19
N HIS A 307 -9.81 -16.86 -6.55
CA HIS A 307 -9.58 -17.94 -5.57
C HIS A 307 -8.40 -17.63 -4.63
N ARG A 308 -7.47 -16.76 -5.03
CA ARG A 308 -6.35 -16.26 -4.22
C ARG A 308 -6.81 -15.40 -3.02
N LEU A 309 -8.06 -14.93 -3.01
CA LEU A 309 -8.65 -14.24 -1.85
C LEU A 309 -9.00 -15.18 -0.69
N LYS A 310 -9.19 -16.50 -0.96
CA LYS A 310 -9.59 -17.46 0.07
C LYS A 310 -8.67 -17.50 1.30
N PRO A 311 -7.33 -17.57 1.15
CA PRO A 311 -6.42 -17.56 2.30
C PRO A 311 -6.38 -16.21 3.04
N LEU A 312 -6.86 -15.13 2.41
CA LEU A 312 -6.92 -13.77 2.95
C LEU A 312 -8.30 -13.43 3.52
N PHE A 313 -9.25 -14.38 3.50
CA PHE A 313 -10.60 -14.16 4.01
C PHE A 313 -10.57 -13.87 5.51
N ARG A 314 -11.01 -12.68 5.87
CA ARG A 314 -10.89 -12.12 7.22
C ARG A 314 -11.44 -13.05 8.29
N TYR A 315 -12.62 -13.65 8.07
CA TYR A 315 -13.20 -14.61 9.00
C TYR A 315 -12.26 -15.77 9.33
N ASN A 316 -11.68 -16.40 8.30
CA ASN A 316 -10.78 -17.53 8.49
C ASN A 316 -9.46 -17.12 9.16
N VAL A 317 -8.90 -15.95 8.75
CA VAL A 317 -7.66 -15.43 9.30
C VAL A 317 -7.83 -15.11 10.78
N PHE A 318 -8.89 -14.38 11.16
CA PHE A 318 -9.12 -14.00 12.54
C PHE A 318 -9.35 -15.21 13.44
N ASN A 319 -10.22 -16.13 13.05
CA ASN A 319 -10.48 -17.34 13.86
C ASN A 319 -9.23 -18.20 14.05
N LYS A 320 -8.33 -18.22 13.07
CA LYS A 320 -7.18 -19.11 13.08
C LYS A 320 -5.91 -18.50 13.67
N TYR A 321 -5.68 -17.23 13.38
CA TYR A 321 -4.41 -16.57 13.72
C TYR A 321 -4.54 -15.49 14.79
N TYR A 322 -5.74 -14.95 14.98
CA TYR A 322 -6.04 -13.87 15.93
C TYR A 322 -7.26 -14.18 16.82
N PRO A 323 -7.37 -15.39 17.42
CA PRO A 323 -8.59 -15.80 18.13
C PRO A 323 -8.94 -14.90 19.32
N ASN A 324 -7.95 -14.23 19.90
CA ASN A 324 -8.11 -13.38 21.08
C ASN A 324 -8.04 -11.88 20.74
N THR A 325 -8.05 -11.51 19.46
CA THR A 325 -8.05 -10.10 19.09
C THR A 325 -9.44 -9.54 19.30
N PRO A 326 -9.59 -8.41 20.03
CA PRO A 326 -10.87 -7.71 20.13
C PRO A 326 -11.39 -7.36 18.73
N ASP A 327 -12.70 -7.34 18.59
CA ASP A 327 -13.35 -6.90 17.36
C ASP A 327 -13.24 -5.38 17.21
N VAL A 328 -12.09 -4.93 16.75
CA VAL A 328 -11.72 -3.51 16.67
C VAL A 328 -12.62 -2.73 15.70
N ARG A 329 -13.29 -3.42 14.76
CA ARG A 329 -14.06 -2.77 13.68
C ARG A 329 -15.48 -3.34 13.49
N GLY A 330 -16.07 -3.92 14.51
CA GLY A 330 -17.41 -4.50 14.40
C GLY A 330 -17.53 -5.71 13.45
N TYR A 331 -16.40 -6.29 13.09
CA TYR A 331 -16.32 -7.34 12.08
C TYR A 331 -16.97 -8.64 12.54
N LEU A 332 -16.75 -9.06 13.78
CA LEU A 332 -17.39 -10.26 14.35
C LEU A 332 -18.88 -10.03 14.55
N ASN A 333 -19.32 -8.78 14.68
CA ASN A 333 -20.70 -8.36 14.78
C ASN A 333 -21.40 -8.16 13.42
N SER A 334 -20.69 -8.30 12.30
CA SER A 334 -21.22 -8.07 10.94
C SER A 334 -22.16 -9.18 10.44
N GLY A 335 -22.41 -10.20 11.24
CA GLY A 335 -23.20 -11.39 10.85
C GLY A 335 -22.50 -12.33 9.85
N ILE A 336 -21.21 -12.10 9.55
CA ILE A 336 -20.44 -12.97 8.65
C ILE A 336 -20.33 -14.39 9.23
N ARG A 337 -20.11 -14.50 10.54
CA ARG A 337 -20.01 -15.79 11.22
C ARG A 337 -21.27 -16.62 11.00
N GLU A 338 -22.44 -16.02 11.21
CA GLU A 338 -23.73 -16.66 11.02
C GLU A 338 -23.93 -17.08 9.57
N ARG A 339 -23.56 -16.22 8.61
CA ARG A 339 -23.65 -16.53 7.17
C ARG A 339 -22.74 -17.68 6.77
N VAL A 340 -21.49 -17.68 7.22
CA VAL A 340 -20.54 -18.77 6.93
C VAL A 340 -20.99 -20.07 7.55
N LEU A 341 -21.53 -20.04 8.77
CA LEU A 341 -22.04 -21.24 9.44
C LEU A 341 -23.33 -21.77 8.80
N ALA A 342 -24.20 -20.88 8.34
CA ALA A 342 -25.45 -21.23 7.66
C ALA A 342 -25.24 -21.73 6.23
N ASN A 343 -24.20 -21.26 5.55
CA ASN A 343 -23.90 -21.62 4.17
C ASN A 343 -22.41 -21.96 3.96
N PRO A 344 -22.05 -23.26 3.94
CA PRO A 344 -20.67 -23.68 3.68
C PRO A 344 -20.10 -23.20 2.32
N ARG A 345 -20.95 -22.82 1.36
CA ARG A 345 -20.58 -22.31 0.05
C ARG A 345 -20.54 -20.78 -0.01
N TYR A 346 -20.84 -20.09 1.08
CA TYR A 346 -20.92 -18.63 1.14
C TYR A 346 -19.74 -17.94 0.45
N LEU A 347 -18.51 -18.31 0.80
CA LEU A 347 -17.32 -17.70 0.22
C LEU A 347 -17.21 -17.93 -1.30
N ASP A 348 -17.52 -19.13 -1.78
CA ASP A 348 -17.46 -19.44 -3.21
C ASP A 348 -18.53 -18.68 -4.00
N GLU A 349 -19.72 -18.52 -3.45
CA GLU A 349 -20.81 -17.75 -4.05
C GLU A 349 -20.47 -16.26 -4.13
N GLU A 350 -19.87 -15.70 -3.07
CA GLU A 350 -19.41 -14.32 -3.06
C GLU A 350 -18.27 -14.08 -4.06
N LEU A 351 -17.30 -14.99 -4.14
CA LEU A 351 -16.23 -14.89 -5.15
C LEU A 351 -16.82 -14.95 -6.57
N ALA A 352 -17.81 -15.79 -6.81
CA ALA A 352 -18.51 -15.83 -8.10
C ALA A 352 -19.29 -14.54 -8.39
N ARG A 353 -19.88 -13.90 -7.39
CA ARG A 353 -20.53 -12.60 -7.52
C ARG A 353 -19.53 -11.52 -7.90
N ILE A 354 -18.39 -11.45 -7.20
CA ILE A 354 -17.31 -10.50 -7.47
C ILE A 354 -16.75 -10.73 -8.89
N ALA A 355 -16.60 -12.00 -9.32
CA ALA A 355 -16.13 -12.30 -10.66
C ALA A 355 -17.05 -11.71 -11.72
N ARG A 356 -18.37 -11.94 -11.60
CA ARG A 356 -19.35 -11.35 -12.53
C ARG A 356 -19.32 -9.81 -12.55
N GLU A 357 -19.16 -9.20 -11.37
CA GLU A 357 -19.05 -7.74 -11.27
C GLU A 357 -17.80 -7.21 -12.00
N LEU A 358 -16.66 -7.91 -11.91
CA LEU A 358 -15.43 -7.53 -12.60
C LEU A 358 -15.52 -7.75 -14.12
N GLU A 359 -16.17 -8.83 -14.55
CA GLU A 359 -16.36 -9.15 -15.97
C GLU A 359 -17.33 -8.18 -16.66
N ALA A 360 -18.32 -7.67 -15.93
CA ALA A 360 -19.26 -6.67 -16.46
C ALA A 360 -18.65 -5.28 -16.64
N ARG A 361 -17.44 -5.05 -16.13
CA ARG A 361 -16.73 -3.78 -16.31
C ARG A 361 -15.83 -3.81 -17.54
N PRO A 362 -15.70 -2.69 -18.26
CA PRO A 362 -14.72 -2.62 -19.34
C PRO A 362 -13.33 -2.97 -18.80
N PRO A 363 -12.53 -3.70 -19.61
CA PRO A 363 -11.19 -4.12 -19.18
C PRO A 363 -10.36 -2.88 -18.83
N PHE A 364 -9.72 -2.94 -17.68
CA PHE A 364 -8.81 -1.91 -17.21
C PHE A 364 -7.55 -1.93 -18.09
N VAL A 365 -7.40 -0.97 -18.97
CA VAL A 365 -6.40 -0.96 -20.05
C VAL A 365 -4.94 -1.06 -19.54
N TYR A 366 -4.67 -0.66 -18.30
CA TYR A 366 -3.30 -0.55 -17.79
C TYR A 366 -2.95 -1.50 -16.63
N GLY A 367 -3.87 -2.40 -16.24
CA GLY A 367 -3.68 -3.23 -15.05
C GLY A 367 -3.64 -4.74 -15.25
N SER A 368 -3.80 -5.22 -16.47
CA SER A 368 -3.93 -6.66 -16.77
C SER A 368 -2.63 -7.32 -17.21
N ARG A 369 -1.48 -6.67 -17.01
CA ARG A 369 -0.22 -7.27 -17.47
C ARG A 369 0.25 -8.34 -16.51
N ASP A 370 0.57 -9.47 -17.11
CA ASP A 370 1.24 -10.57 -16.47
C ASP A 370 2.45 -10.03 -15.69
N ARG A 371 2.59 -10.46 -14.45
CA ARG A 371 3.75 -10.26 -13.59
C ARG A 371 5.09 -10.43 -14.32
N ASN A 372 5.09 -11.34 -15.28
CA ASN A 372 6.24 -11.71 -16.08
C ASN A 372 6.56 -10.70 -17.19
N ALA A 373 5.58 -9.93 -17.65
CA ALA A 373 5.74 -9.04 -18.81
C ALA A 373 6.47 -7.73 -18.49
N THR A 374 6.55 -7.35 -17.21
CA THR A 374 7.17 -6.08 -16.80
C THR A 374 8.64 -6.18 -16.48
N TRP A 375 9.13 -7.39 -16.20
CA TRP A 375 10.48 -7.54 -15.67
C TRP A 375 11.46 -8.32 -16.55
N GLU A 376 11.00 -9.22 -17.41
CA GLU A 376 11.90 -10.10 -18.16
C GLU A 376 12.15 -9.70 -19.61
N GLY A 377 11.83 -8.49 -19.98
CA GLY A 377 12.06 -8.03 -21.36
C GLY A 377 11.36 -8.90 -22.42
N THR A 378 10.28 -9.59 -22.05
CA THR A 378 9.46 -10.28 -23.05
C THR A 378 8.88 -9.21 -23.95
N PRO A 379 9.16 -9.21 -25.26
CA PRO A 379 8.69 -8.17 -26.17
C PRO A 379 7.18 -8.07 -26.06
N ILE A 380 6.69 -6.88 -25.77
CA ILE A 380 5.29 -6.55 -26.06
C ILE A 380 5.22 -6.58 -27.57
N THR A 381 4.51 -7.56 -28.10
CA THR A 381 4.32 -7.65 -29.54
C THR A 381 3.71 -6.32 -30.02
N PRO A 382 4.39 -5.56 -30.89
CA PRO A 382 3.79 -4.37 -31.47
C PRO A 382 2.67 -4.84 -32.38
N GLY A 383 1.42 -4.67 -31.98
CA GLY A 383 0.32 -5.17 -32.81
C GLY A 383 -1.07 -4.99 -32.24
N SER A 384 -1.25 -4.38 -31.09
CA SER A 384 -2.57 -3.90 -30.67
C SER A 384 -2.53 -2.38 -30.57
N GLU A 385 -2.46 -1.71 -31.70
CA GLU A 385 -2.97 -0.34 -31.76
C GLU A 385 -4.43 -0.37 -31.30
N PRO A 386 -4.84 0.52 -30.38
CA PRO A 386 -6.26 0.74 -30.16
C PRO A 386 -6.86 1.14 -31.51
N PRO A 387 -8.06 0.66 -31.83
CA PRO A 387 -8.73 1.10 -33.07
C PRO A 387 -8.78 2.63 -33.06
N PRO A 388 -8.59 3.29 -34.19
CA PRO A 388 -8.69 4.73 -34.31
C PRO A 388 -10.06 5.16 -33.77
N PRO A 389 -10.16 6.33 -33.13
CA PRO A 389 -11.44 6.84 -32.70
C PRO A 389 -12.34 6.90 -33.95
N THR A 390 -13.43 6.17 -33.91
CA THR A 390 -14.47 6.29 -34.92
C THR A 390 -15.08 7.67 -34.78
N ASP A 391 -14.71 8.58 -35.66
CA ASP A 391 -15.48 9.79 -35.94
C ASP A 391 -16.87 9.36 -36.44
N GLY A 392 -17.87 9.73 -35.70
CA GLY A 392 -19.21 9.73 -36.22
C GLY A 392 -20.24 9.03 -35.37
N ALA A 393 -21.00 9.83 -34.69
CA ALA A 393 -22.44 9.94 -34.77
C ALA A 393 -23.00 10.46 -33.45
N ASP A 394 -23.54 11.63 -33.53
CA ASP A 394 -24.59 12.13 -32.64
C ASP A 394 -25.67 11.07 -32.39
N ALA A 395 -25.92 10.77 -31.16
CA ALA A 395 -27.26 10.39 -30.68
C ALA A 395 -27.39 10.50 -29.17
N GLY A 396 -28.17 11.45 -28.76
CA GLY A 396 -29.20 11.29 -27.77
C GLY A 396 -28.76 10.97 -26.33
N GLY A 397 -29.00 11.95 -25.47
CA GLY A 397 -28.90 11.84 -24.04
C GLY A 397 -29.62 10.63 -23.45
N ALA A 398 -29.03 10.12 -22.37
CA ALA A 398 -29.79 9.51 -21.29
C ALA A 398 -28.88 9.41 -20.06
N ASP A 399 -29.33 10.05 -19.01
CA ASP A 399 -29.12 9.74 -17.60
C ASP A 399 -27.67 9.51 -17.11
N ALA A 400 -27.04 10.62 -16.77
CA ALA A 400 -26.11 10.66 -15.66
C ALA A 400 -26.87 10.27 -14.38
N ALA A 401 -26.86 8.99 -14.04
CA ALA A 401 -27.30 8.55 -12.72
C ALA A 401 -26.36 9.16 -11.69
N GLU A 402 -26.85 10.17 -11.09
CA GLU A 402 -26.46 10.82 -9.86
C GLU A 402 -26.25 9.74 -8.79
N ILE A 403 -25.00 9.32 -8.56
CA ILE A 403 -24.65 8.58 -7.36
C ILE A 403 -24.48 9.63 -6.27
N THR A 404 -25.61 10.14 -5.82
CA THR A 404 -25.74 10.89 -4.58
C THR A 404 -25.32 9.99 -3.41
N ARG A 405 -24.45 10.56 -2.65
CA ARG A 405 -24.14 10.40 -1.24
C ARG A 405 -25.28 9.71 -0.46
N ASP A 406 -24.99 8.50 0.00
CA ASP A 406 -25.50 8.02 1.28
C ASP A 406 -24.28 7.69 2.16
N VAL A 407 -23.78 8.73 2.82
CA VAL A 407 -23.05 8.59 4.06
C VAL A 407 -24.13 8.57 5.14
N PRO A 408 -24.37 7.46 5.83
CA PRO A 408 -25.28 7.48 6.95
C PRO A 408 -24.71 8.39 8.03
N ALA A 409 -25.51 9.38 8.42
CA ALA A 409 -25.25 10.23 9.56
C ALA A 409 -25.07 9.38 10.82
N PRO A 410 -24.14 9.73 11.73
CA PRO A 410 -23.99 9.04 12.99
C PRO A 410 -25.27 9.18 13.80
N SER A 411 -25.88 8.04 14.14
CA SER A 411 -27.01 7.99 15.05
C SER A 411 -26.56 8.47 16.42
N SER A 412 -27.05 9.63 16.82
CA SER A 412 -26.98 10.11 18.20
C SER A 412 -27.73 9.13 19.11
N SER A 413 -27.04 8.27 19.83
CA SER A 413 -27.59 7.55 20.95
C SER A 413 -27.10 8.16 22.26
N MET A 414 -28.05 8.72 22.94
CA MET A 414 -28.10 9.23 24.31
C MET A 414 -27.12 8.58 25.29
N VAL A 415 -26.43 9.46 26.01
CA VAL A 415 -25.79 9.17 27.30
C VAL A 415 -26.90 9.05 28.35
N PRO A 416 -26.97 7.98 29.14
CA PRO A 416 -27.67 8.01 30.43
C PRO A 416 -26.76 8.60 31.50
N ARG A 417 -27.39 9.35 32.40
CA ARG A 417 -26.80 10.00 33.59
C ARG A 417 -26.15 9.02 34.56
#